data_76927f1f315d38ec8e19f9cca58bcb4a
#
_entry.id   76927f1f315d38ec8e19f9cca58bcb4a
#
_cell.length_a   1.000
_cell.length_b   1.000
_cell.length_c   1.000
_cell.angle_alpha   90.00
_cell.angle_beta   90.00
_cell.angle_gamma   90.00
#
_symmetry.space_group_name_H-M   'P 1'
#
loop_
_entity.id
_entity.type
_entity.pdbx_description
1 polymer ?
#
loop_
_entity_poly.entity_id
_entity_poly.type
_entity_poly.pdbx_seq_one_letter_code
_entity_poly.pdbx_strand_id
1 'polypeptide(L)'
;MALAAPLPTVAARPRSRLWGVPIYWHLLSLDAPTVAVLWAWSFASAAHQRVPFVSIAVLGVGTWLIYVADRLLDVRSPSHPALRERHFFHERHRRVLFLVSPVVGALLLGLICAMPPAARRDDTILFAISMLYFGGVHLPALRVRRWFPREVAVGILFALATAVPAWSALDSKPQLAWFVLLFAGLCTLNCIAIETWERSSNTPRSMTVSAMAICAAVASIALLTMHGHQLPGEFAICASAFTSAALLFTLDGVHRRWFSRSSWPEDRRHFLLALRVAADAALLTPLFFLSLWHL
;
A
#
# COMPACT_ATOMS: atom_id res chain seq x y z
N MET A 1 -4.67 40.05 18.09
CA MET A 1 -4.95 38.77 18.83
C MET A 1 -6.21 38.16 18.22
N ALA A 2 -6.06 37.29 17.22
CA ALA A 2 -7.18 36.66 16.55
C ALA A 2 -7.46 35.34 17.28
N LEU A 3 -8.64 35.23 17.89
CA LEU A 3 -9.13 34.01 18.50
C LEU A 3 -9.30 32.93 17.40
N ALA A 4 -8.52 31.87 17.52
CA ALA A 4 -8.68 30.68 16.66
C ALA A 4 -10.08 30.09 16.88
N ALA A 5 -10.84 29.95 15.80
CA ALA A 5 -12.14 29.32 15.82
C ALA A 5 -12.02 27.87 16.33
N PRO A 6 -12.94 27.39 17.19
CA PRO A 6 -12.91 26.02 17.68
C PRO A 6 -13.10 25.06 16.52
N LEU A 7 -12.20 24.05 16.42
CA LEU A 7 -12.28 22.97 15.45
C LEU A 7 -13.61 22.21 15.64
N PRO A 8 -14.33 21.87 14.57
CA PRO A 8 -15.58 21.15 14.68
C PRO A 8 -15.32 19.76 15.29
N THR A 9 -15.92 19.55 16.46
CA THR A 9 -15.96 18.24 17.14
C THR A 9 -16.91 17.32 16.37
N VAL A 10 -16.38 16.57 15.41
CA VAL A 10 -17.14 15.50 14.75
C VAL A 10 -16.91 14.20 15.51
N ALA A 11 -17.70 13.97 16.53
CA ALA A 11 -17.88 12.66 17.12
C ALA A 11 -18.94 11.88 16.32
N ALA A 12 -18.60 11.38 15.14
CA ALA A 12 -19.43 10.39 14.47
C ALA A 12 -19.27 9.04 15.18
N ARG A 13 -20.30 8.61 15.93
CA ARG A 13 -20.40 7.26 16.47
C ARG A 13 -20.45 6.26 15.29
N PRO A 14 -19.55 5.26 15.22
CA PRO A 14 -19.66 4.23 14.21
C PRO A 14 -20.96 3.45 14.39
N ARG A 15 -21.80 3.38 13.35
CA ARG A 15 -23.15 2.78 13.37
C ARG A 15 -23.16 1.26 13.52
N SER A 16 -22.00 0.57 13.46
CA SER A 16 -21.90 -0.85 13.83
C SER A 16 -20.46 -1.19 14.23
N ARG A 17 -20.27 -2.12 15.19
CA ARG A 17 -18.94 -2.58 15.64
C ARG A 17 -18.11 -3.21 14.49
N LEU A 18 -18.74 -3.83 13.52
CA LEU A 18 -18.08 -4.50 12.40
C LEU A 18 -17.44 -3.51 11.41
N TRP A 19 -18.02 -2.34 11.21
CA TRP A 19 -17.41 -1.29 10.38
C TRP A 19 -16.24 -0.59 11.07
N GLY A 20 -16.14 -0.69 12.38
CA GLY A 20 -15.02 -0.11 13.14
C GLY A 20 -13.69 -0.80 12.86
N VAL A 21 -13.65 -2.12 12.71
CA VAL A 21 -12.40 -2.90 12.54
C VAL A 21 -11.62 -2.52 11.28
N PRO A 22 -12.19 -2.51 10.07
CA PRO A 22 -11.46 -2.11 8.85
C PRO A 22 -10.99 -0.66 8.89
N ILE A 23 -11.78 0.23 9.50
CA ILE A 23 -11.40 1.65 9.65
C ILE A 23 -10.22 1.78 10.59
N TYR A 24 -10.22 1.12 11.76
CA TYR A 24 -9.08 1.14 12.68
C TYR A 24 -7.83 0.49 12.09
N TRP A 25 -7.97 -0.61 11.34
CA TRP A 25 -6.87 -1.24 10.60
C TRP A 25 -6.18 -0.24 9.66
N HIS A 26 -6.97 0.54 8.90
CA HIS A 26 -6.47 1.60 8.03
C HIS A 26 -5.90 2.80 8.84
N LEU A 27 -6.59 3.27 9.88
CA LEU A 27 -6.14 4.41 10.69
C LEU A 27 -4.84 4.09 11.45
N LEU A 28 -4.64 2.85 11.90
CA LEU A 28 -3.41 2.39 12.55
C LEU A 28 -2.27 2.10 11.57
N SER A 29 -2.47 2.35 10.26
CA SER A 29 -1.49 2.08 9.21
C SER A 29 -1.10 0.60 9.08
N LEU A 30 -2.01 -0.32 9.40
CA LEU A 30 -1.80 -1.76 9.31
C LEU A 30 -2.14 -2.32 7.92
N ASP A 31 -2.75 -1.52 7.06
CA ASP A 31 -3.10 -1.84 5.66
C ASP A 31 -1.87 -2.26 4.86
N ALA A 32 -0.89 -1.39 4.73
CA ALA A 32 0.30 -1.65 3.94
C ALA A 32 1.17 -2.81 4.50
N PRO A 33 1.46 -2.91 5.81
CA PRO A 33 2.15 -4.08 6.37
C PRO A 33 1.45 -5.40 6.08
N THR A 34 0.12 -5.44 6.19
CA THR A 34 -0.66 -6.66 5.92
C THR A 34 -0.54 -7.08 4.46
N VAL A 35 -0.71 -6.13 3.53
CA VAL A 35 -0.53 -6.36 2.09
C VAL A 35 0.90 -6.85 1.80
N ALA A 36 1.93 -6.17 2.34
CA ALA A 36 3.32 -6.54 2.12
C ALA A 36 3.61 -7.97 2.58
N VAL A 37 3.19 -8.34 3.78
CA VAL A 37 3.40 -9.70 4.33
C VAL A 37 2.70 -10.74 3.46
N LEU A 38 1.45 -10.54 3.07
CA LEU A 38 0.69 -11.50 2.26
C LEU A 38 1.33 -11.71 0.88
N TRP A 39 1.73 -10.65 0.20
CA TRP A 39 2.36 -10.76 -1.10
C TRP A 39 3.78 -11.30 -1.02
N ALA A 40 4.54 -11.03 0.05
CA ALA A 40 5.84 -11.66 0.28
C ALA A 40 5.72 -13.19 0.43
N TRP A 41 4.70 -13.66 1.13
CA TRP A 41 4.38 -15.09 1.23
C TRP A 41 3.98 -15.68 -0.12
N SER A 42 3.20 -14.95 -0.92
CA SER A 42 2.83 -15.38 -2.28
C SER A 42 4.06 -15.51 -3.18
N PHE A 43 4.98 -14.54 -3.13
CA PHE A 43 6.24 -14.61 -3.87
C PHE A 43 7.12 -15.77 -3.42
N ALA A 44 7.19 -16.02 -2.10
CA ALA A 44 7.93 -17.14 -1.56
C ALA A 44 7.36 -18.48 -2.03
N SER A 45 6.03 -18.61 -2.04
CA SER A 45 5.33 -19.80 -2.53
C SER A 45 5.58 -20.04 -4.02
N ALA A 46 5.46 -18.99 -4.85
CA ALA A 46 5.72 -19.10 -6.29
C ALA A 46 7.19 -19.41 -6.60
N ALA A 47 8.10 -18.92 -5.77
CA ALA A 47 9.52 -19.21 -5.87
C ALA A 47 9.93 -20.55 -5.24
N HIS A 48 9.01 -21.30 -4.64
CA HIS A 48 9.26 -22.52 -3.86
C HIS A 48 10.34 -22.32 -2.78
N GLN A 49 10.38 -21.14 -2.17
CA GLN A 49 11.36 -20.78 -1.15
C GLN A 49 10.73 -20.74 0.25
N ARG A 50 11.46 -21.28 1.21
CA ARG A 50 11.14 -21.10 2.64
C ARG A 50 11.78 -19.82 3.12
N VAL A 51 10.95 -18.79 3.31
CA VAL A 51 11.44 -17.51 3.81
C VAL A 51 11.46 -17.52 5.34
N PRO A 52 12.57 -17.13 5.98
CA PRO A 52 12.65 -17.01 7.43
C PRO A 52 11.61 -16.02 7.97
N PHE A 53 10.96 -16.39 9.05
CA PHE A 53 9.96 -15.53 9.70
C PHE A 53 10.52 -14.13 10.04
N VAL A 54 11.81 -14.06 10.39
CA VAL A 54 12.48 -12.78 10.71
C VAL A 54 12.46 -11.82 9.52
N SER A 55 12.63 -12.29 8.29
CA SER A 55 12.57 -11.43 7.08
C SER A 55 11.16 -10.88 6.85
N ILE A 56 10.13 -11.70 7.09
CA ILE A 56 8.73 -11.26 7.02
C ILE A 56 8.41 -10.26 8.14
N ALA A 57 8.92 -10.48 9.35
CA ALA A 57 8.74 -9.56 10.47
C ALA A 57 9.42 -8.22 10.20
N VAL A 58 10.66 -8.20 9.65
CA VAL A 58 11.36 -6.98 9.24
C VAL A 58 10.54 -6.20 8.21
N LEU A 59 10.02 -6.88 7.18
CA LEU A 59 9.18 -6.27 6.16
C LEU A 59 7.92 -5.63 6.77
N GLY A 60 7.19 -6.36 7.61
CA GLY A 60 5.95 -5.85 8.24
C GLY A 60 6.20 -4.67 9.16
N VAL A 61 7.18 -4.79 10.07
CA VAL A 61 7.53 -3.74 11.04
C VAL A 61 8.13 -2.52 10.34
N GLY A 62 9.02 -2.73 9.38
CA GLY A 62 9.65 -1.67 8.60
C GLY A 62 8.62 -0.88 7.78
N THR A 63 7.71 -1.58 7.10
CA THR A 63 6.61 -0.96 6.36
C THR A 63 5.73 -0.13 7.28
N TRP A 64 5.36 -0.64 8.45
CA TRP A 64 4.57 0.10 9.42
C TRP A 64 5.26 1.40 9.86
N LEU A 65 6.55 1.34 10.20
CA LEU A 65 7.32 2.52 10.61
C LEU A 65 7.39 3.58 9.52
N ILE A 66 7.65 3.18 8.26
CA ILE A 66 7.70 4.10 7.11
C ILE A 66 6.34 4.79 6.92
N TYR A 67 5.23 4.03 7.00
CA TYR A 67 3.89 4.60 6.83
C TYR A 67 3.49 5.54 7.97
N VAL A 68 3.83 5.21 9.21
CA VAL A 68 3.59 6.10 10.37
C VAL A 68 4.44 7.38 10.23
N ALA A 69 5.71 7.26 9.83
CA ALA A 69 6.58 8.42 9.62
C ALA A 69 6.06 9.33 8.50
N ASP A 70 5.68 8.77 7.33
CA ASP A 70 5.09 9.52 6.21
C ASP A 70 3.87 10.33 6.67
N ARG A 71 2.95 9.70 7.41
CA ARG A 71 1.73 10.36 7.90
C ARG A 71 2.01 11.46 8.93
N LEU A 72 3.00 11.26 9.81
CA LEU A 72 3.39 12.28 10.79
C LEU A 72 4.10 13.47 10.14
N LEU A 73 4.84 13.25 9.05
CA LEU A 73 5.49 14.31 8.28
C LEU A 73 4.50 15.08 7.41
N ASP A 74 3.54 14.40 6.79
CA ASP A 74 2.49 15.03 5.99
C ASP A 74 1.68 16.06 6.79
N VAL A 75 1.42 15.78 8.08
CA VAL A 75 0.71 16.72 8.99
C VAL A 75 1.48 18.02 9.19
N ARG A 76 2.82 18.00 9.13
CA ARG A 76 3.66 19.17 9.34
C ARG A 76 3.85 20.04 8.09
N SER A 77 3.45 19.54 6.92
CA SER A 77 3.64 20.25 5.66
C SER A 77 2.53 21.29 5.43
N PRO A 78 2.85 22.60 5.36
CA PRO A 78 1.85 23.67 5.17
C PRO A 78 1.17 23.64 3.79
N SER A 79 1.65 22.81 2.87
CA SER A 79 1.23 22.77 1.47
C SER A 79 0.07 21.82 1.16
N HIS A 80 -0.53 21.15 2.15
CA HIS A 80 -1.66 20.27 1.95
C HIS A 80 -3.00 20.88 2.38
N PRO A 81 -3.81 21.40 1.45
CA PRO A 81 -5.09 22.06 1.77
C PRO A 81 -6.19 21.09 2.23
N ALA A 82 -5.97 19.78 2.23
CA ALA A 82 -6.98 18.79 2.63
C ALA A 82 -6.36 17.75 3.56
N LEU A 83 -6.30 18.06 4.87
CA LEU A 83 -6.05 17.05 5.89
C LEU A 83 -7.20 16.01 5.87
N ARG A 84 -6.83 14.73 5.87
CA ARG A 84 -7.74 13.58 5.78
C ARG A 84 -7.93 12.95 7.15
N GLU A 85 -8.96 12.14 7.36
CA GLU A 85 -9.29 11.49 8.64
C GLU A 85 -8.07 10.78 9.29
N ARG A 86 -7.23 10.13 8.48
CA ARG A 86 -5.99 9.49 8.93
C ARG A 86 -4.97 10.48 9.51
N HIS A 87 -4.86 11.68 8.96
CA HIS A 87 -3.93 12.70 9.45
C HIS A 87 -4.41 13.25 10.80
N PHE A 88 -5.72 13.50 10.95
CA PHE A 88 -6.31 13.89 12.23
C PHE A 88 -6.15 12.80 13.30
N PHE A 89 -6.29 11.54 12.92
CA PHE A 89 -6.04 10.42 13.84
C PHE A 89 -4.58 10.41 14.33
N HIS A 90 -3.61 10.52 13.41
CA HIS A 90 -2.18 10.53 13.76
C HIS A 90 -1.79 11.78 14.55
N GLU A 91 -2.34 12.95 14.22
CA GLU A 91 -2.11 14.17 14.99
C GLU A 91 -2.64 14.05 16.41
N ARG A 92 -3.85 13.54 16.58
CA ARG A 92 -4.44 13.30 17.91
C ARG A 92 -3.63 12.32 18.75
N HIS A 93 -3.05 11.30 18.13
CA HIS A 93 -2.29 10.24 18.82
C HIS A 93 -0.77 10.43 18.68
N ARG A 94 -0.30 11.60 18.24
CA ARG A 94 1.12 11.84 17.94
C ARG A 94 2.05 11.52 19.12
N ARG A 95 1.66 11.84 20.35
CA ARG A 95 2.49 11.56 21.54
C ARG A 95 2.72 10.07 21.73
N VAL A 96 1.66 9.26 21.56
CA VAL A 96 1.75 7.80 21.65
C VAL A 96 2.61 7.25 20.52
N LEU A 97 2.40 7.72 19.29
CA LEU A 97 3.18 7.29 18.14
C LEU A 97 4.67 7.66 18.27
N PHE A 98 4.99 8.84 18.81
CA PHE A 98 6.38 9.24 19.08
C PHE A 98 7.05 8.42 20.19
N LEU A 99 6.29 7.89 21.14
CA LEU A 99 6.81 7.01 22.18
C LEU A 99 6.97 5.57 21.68
N VAL A 100 6.02 5.08 20.87
CA VAL A 100 6.01 3.71 20.36
C VAL A 100 7.01 3.52 19.22
N SER A 101 7.15 4.49 18.32
CA SER A 101 8.01 4.36 17.13
C SER A 101 9.49 4.07 17.46
N PRO A 102 10.14 4.69 18.46
CA PRO A 102 11.52 4.33 18.83
C PRO A 102 11.63 2.90 19.38
N VAL A 103 10.65 2.45 20.16
CA VAL A 103 10.64 1.07 20.70
C VAL A 103 10.50 0.07 19.55
N VAL A 104 9.59 0.31 18.63
CA VAL A 104 9.40 -0.52 17.42
C VAL A 104 10.64 -0.42 16.52
N GLY A 105 11.29 0.75 16.44
CA GLY A 105 12.54 0.94 15.71
C GLY A 105 13.70 0.11 16.31
N ALA A 106 13.81 0.07 17.65
CA ALA A 106 14.79 -0.77 18.32
C ALA A 106 14.52 -2.27 18.08
N LEU A 107 13.24 -2.68 18.12
CA LEU A 107 12.83 -4.04 17.75
C LEU A 107 13.24 -4.35 16.29
N LEU A 108 12.97 -3.43 15.35
CA LEU A 108 13.34 -3.59 13.94
C LEU A 108 14.85 -3.77 13.78
N LEU A 109 15.67 -2.99 14.48
CA LEU A 109 17.13 -3.14 14.46
C LEU A 109 17.58 -4.52 14.96
N GLY A 110 16.98 -5.02 16.06
CA GLY A 110 17.23 -6.38 16.55
C GLY A 110 16.86 -7.45 15.52
N LEU A 111 15.70 -7.30 14.86
CA LEU A 111 15.28 -8.23 13.80
C LEU A 111 16.22 -8.18 12.59
N ILE A 112 16.67 -6.99 12.16
CA ILE A 112 17.64 -6.85 11.06
C ILE A 112 18.97 -7.54 11.39
N CYS A 113 19.44 -7.43 12.62
CA CYS A 113 20.66 -8.14 13.06
C CYS A 113 20.51 -9.67 13.00
N ALA A 114 19.30 -10.18 13.22
CA ALA A 114 18.98 -11.61 13.15
C ALA A 114 18.71 -12.14 11.73
N MET A 115 18.63 -11.26 10.71
CA MET A 115 18.40 -11.66 9.32
C MET A 115 19.59 -12.39 8.69
N PRO A 116 19.31 -13.28 7.70
CA PRO A 116 20.35 -13.82 6.83
C PRO A 116 21.14 -12.70 6.13
N PRO A 117 22.50 -12.83 5.97
CA PRO A 117 23.33 -11.74 5.44
C PRO A 117 22.91 -11.24 4.06
N ALA A 118 22.47 -12.14 3.16
CA ALA A 118 22.02 -11.77 1.82
C ALA A 118 20.76 -10.90 1.87
N ALA A 119 19.73 -11.34 2.60
CA ALA A 119 18.49 -10.58 2.77
C ALA A 119 18.73 -9.24 3.45
N ARG A 120 19.57 -9.21 4.49
CA ARG A 120 19.96 -7.97 5.17
C ARG A 120 20.63 -6.97 4.23
N ARG A 121 21.54 -7.43 3.35
CA ARG A 121 22.21 -6.59 2.36
C ARG A 121 21.20 -5.99 1.38
N ASP A 122 20.33 -6.82 0.81
CA ASP A 122 19.34 -6.39 -0.17
C ASP A 122 18.32 -5.40 0.43
N ASP A 123 17.84 -5.67 1.65
CA ASP A 123 16.98 -4.73 2.41
C ASP A 123 17.70 -3.42 2.72
N THR A 124 18.98 -3.44 3.08
CA THR A 124 19.75 -2.23 3.37
C THR A 124 19.90 -1.36 2.13
N ILE A 125 20.19 -1.96 0.98
CA ILE A 125 20.28 -1.24 -0.31
C ILE A 125 18.93 -0.60 -0.65
N LEU A 126 17.85 -1.37 -0.55
CA LEU A 126 16.51 -0.87 -0.88
C LEU A 126 16.05 0.22 0.10
N PHE A 127 16.37 0.06 1.39
CA PHE A 127 16.11 1.09 2.39
C PHE A 127 16.86 2.39 2.07
N ALA A 128 18.14 2.30 1.69
CA ALA A 128 18.92 3.48 1.29
C ALA A 128 18.31 4.18 0.07
N ILE A 129 17.90 3.42 -0.97
CA ILE A 129 17.20 3.97 -2.15
C ILE A 129 15.88 4.63 -1.73
N SER A 130 15.11 3.99 -0.86
CA SER A 130 13.84 4.52 -0.35
C SER A 130 14.03 5.82 0.43
N MET A 131 15.08 5.90 1.25
CA MET A 131 15.40 7.12 2.01
C MET A 131 15.88 8.24 1.10
N LEU A 132 16.67 7.95 0.07
CA LEU A 132 17.07 8.95 -0.94
C LEU A 132 15.85 9.49 -1.68
N TYR A 133 14.94 8.62 -2.10
CA TYR A 133 13.70 9.04 -2.74
C TYR A 133 12.83 9.87 -1.79
N PHE A 134 12.63 9.39 -0.56
CA PHE A 134 11.83 10.07 0.46
C PHE A 134 12.40 11.45 0.80
N GLY A 135 13.72 11.55 0.98
CA GLY A 135 14.41 12.82 1.16
C GLY A 135 14.23 13.75 -0.04
N GLY A 136 14.36 13.22 -1.26
CA GLY A 136 14.16 13.99 -2.49
C GLY A 136 12.74 14.54 -2.68
N VAL A 137 11.73 13.83 -2.18
CA VAL A 137 10.32 14.28 -2.23
C VAL A 137 10.03 15.37 -1.20
N HIS A 138 10.61 15.26 0.01
CA HIS A 138 10.34 16.18 1.10
C HIS A 138 11.28 17.40 1.12
N LEU A 139 12.42 17.36 0.40
CA LEU A 139 13.34 18.50 0.27
C LEU A 139 12.93 19.39 -0.91
N PRO A 140 12.46 20.65 -0.68
CA PRO A 140 11.97 21.52 -1.75
C PRO A 140 13.02 21.82 -2.83
N ALA A 141 14.32 21.75 -2.46
CA ALA A 141 15.44 22.04 -3.36
C ALA A 141 15.62 20.99 -4.47
N LEU A 142 15.21 19.74 -4.27
CA LEU A 142 15.54 18.65 -5.18
C LEU A 142 14.52 18.40 -6.29
N ARG A 143 13.31 18.96 -6.22
CA ARG A 143 12.24 18.90 -7.25
C ARG A 143 12.02 17.51 -7.91
N VAL A 144 12.40 16.41 -7.26
CA VAL A 144 12.32 15.03 -7.78
C VAL A 144 10.90 14.68 -8.20
N ARG A 145 9.89 15.22 -7.49
CA ARG A 145 8.46 15.04 -7.81
C ARG A 145 8.06 15.47 -9.22
N ARG A 146 8.84 16.32 -9.88
CA ARG A 146 8.55 16.79 -11.24
C ARG A 146 8.90 15.77 -12.32
N TRP A 147 9.86 14.88 -12.03
CA TRP A 147 10.41 13.92 -12.98
C TRP A 147 9.82 12.53 -12.82
N PHE A 148 9.39 12.18 -11.61
CA PHE A 148 8.88 10.84 -11.33
C PHE A 148 7.62 10.92 -10.44
N PRO A 149 6.43 10.47 -10.91
CA PRO A 149 5.20 10.49 -10.13
C PRO A 149 5.36 9.71 -8.81
N ARG A 150 4.90 10.29 -7.70
CA ARG A 150 5.01 9.68 -6.36
C ARG A 150 4.37 8.30 -6.33
N GLU A 151 3.23 8.16 -6.99
CA GLU A 151 2.42 6.95 -7.02
C GLU A 151 3.18 5.78 -7.66
N VAL A 152 3.93 6.06 -8.74
CA VAL A 152 4.77 5.07 -9.43
C VAL A 152 5.96 4.67 -8.57
N ALA A 153 6.66 5.66 -8.00
CA ALA A 153 7.80 5.40 -7.14
C ALA A 153 7.43 4.55 -5.91
N VAL A 154 6.34 4.92 -5.23
CA VAL A 154 5.84 4.18 -4.06
C VAL A 154 5.44 2.77 -4.46
N GLY A 155 4.73 2.59 -5.60
CA GLY A 155 4.34 1.28 -6.09
C GLY A 155 5.53 0.36 -6.38
N ILE A 156 6.57 0.89 -7.04
CA ILE A 156 7.79 0.13 -7.36
C ILE A 156 8.56 -0.20 -6.07
N LEU A 157 8.84 0.78 -5.22
CA LEU A 157 9.61 0.56 -3.98
C LEU A 157 8.90 -0.42 -3.04
N PHE A 158 7.58 -0.31 -2.93
CA PHE A 158 6.78 -1.21 -2.13
C PHE A 158 6.82 -2.65 -2.66
N ALA A 159 6.69 -2.84 -3.97
CA ALA A 159 6.77 -4.17 -4.59
C ALA A 159 8.16 -4.78 -4.46
N LEU A 160 9.22 -4.00 -4.64
CA LEU A 160 10.59 -4.46 -4.45
C LEU A 160 10.84 -4.88 -3.00
N ALA A 161 10.42 -4.06 -2.01
CA ALA A 161 10.55 -4.39 -0.59
C ALA A 161 9.81 -5.70 -0.25
N THR A 162 8.61 -5.86 -0.80
CA THR A 162 7.79 -7.07 -0.62
C THR A 162 8.44 -8.30 -1.23
N ALA A 163 9.20 -8.16 -2.31
CA ALA A 163 9.86 -9.25 -3.00
C ALA A 163 11.19 -9.69 -2.34
N VAL A 164 11.89 -8.79 -1.63
CA VAL A 164 13.23 -9.08 -1.06
C VAL A 164 13.29 -10.39 -0.28
N PRO A 165 12.33 -10.75 0.59
CA PRO A 165 12.39 -11.99 1.35
C PRO A 165 12.52 -13.25 0.47
N ALA A 166 11.78 -13.29 -0.65
CA ALA A 166 11.85 -14.40 -1.61
C ALA A 166 13.05 -14.25 -2.57
N TRP A 167 13.31 -13.03 -3.02
CA TRP A 167 14.34 -12.70 -4.00
C TRP A 167 15.75 -13.02 -3.52
N SER A 168 16.07 -12.70 -2.26
CA SER A 168 17.37 -12.94 -1.67
C SER A 168 17.70 -14.44 -1.48
N ALA A 169 16.69 -15.29 -1.53
CA ALA A 169 16.83 -16.75 -1.41
C ALA A 169 16.97 -17.46 -2.76
N LEU A 170 16.84 -16.75 -3.90
CA LEU A 170 16.86 -17.34 -5.23
C LEU A 170 18.23 -17.25 -5.91
N ASP A 171 18.66 -18.37 -6.51
CA ASP A 171 19.82 -18.42 -7.41
C ASP A 171 19.50 -17.84 -8.80
N SER A 172 18.27 -18.08 -9.31
CA SER A 172 17.79 -17.57 -10.60
C SER A 172 16.55 -16.70 -10.41
N LYS A 173 16.62 -15.44 -10.83
CA LYS A 173 15.66 -14.39 -10.51
C LYS A 173 14.68 -13.98 -11.63
N PRO A 174 14.85 -14.37 -12.93
CA PRO A 174 14.07 -13.76 -14.02
C PRO A 174 12.57 -14.01 -13.92
N GLN A 175 12.14 -15.20 -13.49
CA GLN A 175 10.72 -15.54 -13.42
C GLN A 175 9.99 -14.73 -12.35
N LEU A 176 10.58 -14.57 -11.16
CA LEU A 176 9.99 -13.77 -10.09
C LEU A 176 9.86 -12.29 -10.48
N ALA A 177 10.76 -11.78 -11.33
CA ALA A 177 10.74 -10.38 -11.75
C ALA A 177 9.43 -9.97 -12.42
N TRP A 178 8.82 -10.84 -13.23
CA TRP A 178 7.56 -10.55 -13.89
C TRP A 178 6.39 -10.41 -12.90
N PHE A 179 6.35 -11.26 -11.88
CA PHE A 179 5.33 -11.18 -10.82
C PHE A 179 5.53 -9.94 -9.94
N VAL A 180 6.78 -9.56 -9.68
CA VAL A 180 7.11 -8.32 -8.96
C VAL A 180 6.69 -7.09 -9.77
N LEU A 181 6.92 -7.06 -11.08
CA LEU A 181 6.47 -6.00 -11.97
C LEU A 181 4.94 -5.90 -12.03
N LEU A 182 4.25 -7.04 -12.08
CA LEU A 182 2.79 -7.08 -12.04
C LEU A 182 2.28 -6.48 -10.73
N PHE A 183 2.86 -6.85 -9.59
CA PHE A 183 2.48 -6.31 -8.29
C PHE A 183 2.84 -4.83 -8.15
N ALA A 184 3.97 -4.37 -8.70
CA ALA A 184 4.33 -2.95 -8.76
C ALA A 184 3.27 -2.14 -9.53
N GLY A 185 2.79 -2.70 -10.65
CA GLY A 185 1.68 -2.13 -11.43
C GLY A 185 0.39 -2.02 -10.61
N LEU A 186 0.04 -3.06 -9.84
CA LEU A 186 -1.13 -3.05 -8.95
C LEU A 186 -0.99 -2.02 -7.82
N CYS A 187 0.16 -1.94 -7.17
CA CYS A 187 0.41 -0.95 -6.12
C CYS A 187 0.33 0.48 -6.68
N THR A 188 0.89 0.70 -7.87
CA THR A 188 0.80 1.97 -8.59
C THR A 188 -0.66 2.31 -8.92
N LEU A 189 -1.41 1.34 -9.44
CA LEU A 189 -2.83 1.49 -9.74
C LEU A 189 -3.63 1.85 -8.49
N ASN A 190 -3.40 1.17 -7.35
CA ASN A 190 -4.05 1.47 -6.08
C ASN A 190 -3.77 2.91 -5.63
N CYS A 191 -2.51 3.35 -5.68
CA CYS A 191 -2.12 4.72 -5.34
C CYS A 191 -2.80 5.76 -6.26
N ILE A 192 -2.79 5.54 -7.58
CA ILE A 192 -3.43 6.43 -8.57
C ILE A 192 -4.94 6.46 -8.39
N ALA A 193 -5.57 5.31 -8.11
CA ALA A 193 -7.01 5.22 -7.86
C ALA A 193 -7.41 6.09 -6.67
N ILE A 194 -6.76 5.90 -5.52
CA ILE A 194 -7.00 6.66 -4.30
C ILE A 194 -6.80 8.17 -4.56
N GLU A 195 -5.69 8.55 -5.19
CA GLU A 195 -5.38 9.95 -5.48
C GLU A 195 -6.42 10.58 -6.43
N THR A 196 -6.83 9.84 -7.47
CA THR A 196 -7.84 10.30 -8.42
C THR A 196 -9.18 10.52 -7.75
N TRP A 197 -9.63 9.60 -6.90
CA TRP A 197 -10.90 9.71 -6.20
C TRP A 197 -10.92 10.86 -5.18
N GLU A 198 -9.79 11.15 -4.57
CA GLU A 198 -9.66 12.21 -3.57
C GLU A 198 -9.52 13.61 -4.19
N ARG A 199 -8.91 13.73 -5.38
CA ARG A 199 -8.76 15.04 -6.08
C ARG A 199 -10.03 15.53 -6.74
N SER A 200 -10.96 14.67 -7.07
CA SER A 200 -12.05 15.03 -7.98
C SER A 200 -13.04 16.00 -7.38
N SER A 201 -12.83 17.29 -7.62
CA SER A 201 -13.90 18.26 -7.51
C SER A 201 -14.37 18.80 -8.85
N ASN A 202 -13.53 18.91 -9.89
CA ASN A 202 -13.91 19.57 -11.15
C ASN A 202 -13.20 19.05 -12.41
N THR A 203 -12.44 17.94 -12.35
CA THR A 203 -11.79 17.42 -13.55
C THR A 203 -12.70 16.46 -14.30
N PRO A 204 -12.64 16.43 -15.66
CA PRO A 204 -13.38 15.45 -16.45
C PRO A 204 -13.03 14.04 -15.98
N ARG A 205 -14.04 13.18 -15.90
CA ARG A 205 -13.96 11.79 -15.44
C ARG A 205 -12.85 11.04 -16.17
N SER A 206 -11.67 10.96 -15.55
CA SER A 206 -10.54 10.26 -16.13
C SER A 206 -10.84 8.76 -16.16
N MET A 207 -10.73 8.15 -17.33
CA MET A 207 -10.80 6.71 -17.53
C MET A 207 -9.48 6.00 -17.15
N THR A 208 -8.50 6.74 -16.64
CA THR A 208 -7.15 6.23 -16.36
C THR A 208 -7.15 5.04 -15.42
N VAL A 209 -7.89 5.12 -14.30
CA VAL A 209 -7.95 4.03 -13.31
C VAL A 209 -8.54 2.76 -13.94
N SER A 210 -9.66 2.89 -14.65
CA SER A 210 -10.28 1.74 -15.34
C SER A 210 -9.38 1.15 -16.42
N ALA A 211 -8.71 1.99 -17.23
CA ALA A 211 -7.80 1.52 -18.25
C ALA A 211 -6.60 0.77 -17.64
N MET A 212 -5.99 1.32 -16.59
CA MET A 212 -4.89 0.66 -15.88
C MET A 212 -5.33 -0.66 -15.23
N ALA A 213 -6.53 -0.72 -14.66
CA ALA A 213 -7.08 -1.94 -14.09
C ALA A 213 -7.29 -3.03 -15.16
N ILE A 214 -7.78 -2.65 -16.33
CA ILE A 214 -7.90 -3.57 -17.47
C ILE A 214 -6.51 -4.06 -17.91
N CYS A 215 -5.52 -3.15 -18.04
CA CYS A 215 -4.16 -3.54 -18.39
C CYS A 215 -3.56 -4.51 -17.37
N ALA A 216 -3.75 -4.26 -16.06
CA ALA A 216 -3.27 -5.15 -15.00
C ALA A 216 -3.96 -6.53 -15.06
N ALA A 217 -5.27 -6.58 -15.33
CA ALA A 217 -6.01 -7.82 -15.51
C ALA A 217 -5.53 -8.61 -16.74
N VAL A 218 -5.34 -7.93 -17.87
CA VAL A 218 -4.79 -8.55 -19.10
C VAL A 218 -3.37 -9.08 -18.87
N ALA A 219 -2.51 -8.29 -18.21
CA ALA A 219 -1.15 -8.74 -17.86
C ALA A 219 -1.18 -9.97 -16.94
N SER A 220 -2.10 -10.03 -15.98
CA SER A 220 -2.29 -11.20 -15.11
C SER A 220 -2.66 -12.45 -15.89
N ILE A 221 -3.59 -12.33 -16.85
CA ILE A 221 -3.98 -13.43 -17.74
C ILE A 221 -2.82 -13.84 -18.65
N ALA A 222 -2.11 -12.89 -19.23
CA ALA A 222 -0.96 -13.16 -20.11
C ALA A 222 0.14 -13.92 -19.34
N LEU A 223 0.49 -13.47 -18.13
CA LEU A 223 1.46 -14.20 -17.29
C LEU A 223 0.96 -15.57 -16.88
N LEU A 224 -0.32 -15.72 -16.58
CA LEU A 224 -0.93 -17.01 -16.27
C LEU A 224 -0.83 -17.97 -17.46
N THR A 225 -1.10 -17.52 -18.69
CA THR A 225 -1.00 -18.37 -19.89
C THR A 225 0.45 -18.71 -20.23
N MET A 226 1.40 -17.85 -19.94
CA MET A 226 2.83 -18.07 -20.25
C MET A 226 3.55 -18.95 -19.20
N HIS A 227 3.19 -18.84 -17.92
CA HIS A 227 3.97 -19.42 -16.82
C HIS A 227 3.10 -20.25 -15.85
N GLY A 228 1.84 -19.88 -15.66
CA GLY A 228 1.03 -20.29 -14.51
C GLY A 228 0.33 -21.66 -14.62
N HIS A 229 0.52 -22.41 -15.71
CA HIS A 229 -0.14 -23.72 -15.86
C HIS A 229 0.57 -24.84 -15.10
N GLN A 230 1.79 -24.63 -14.64
CA GLN A 230 2.61 -25.71 -14.09
C GLN A 230 2.72 -25.66 -12.57
N LEU A 231 2.59 -24.50 -11.93
CA LEU A 231 2.87 -24.33 -10.51
C LEU A 231 1.73 -23.60 -9.77
N PRO A 232 1.23 -24.17 -8.66
CA PRO A 232 0.10 -23.60 -7.91
C PRO A 232 0.36 -22.19 -7.37
N GLY A 233 1.62 -21.89 -6.96
CA GLY A 233 2.00 -20.57 -6.43
C GLY A 233 1.96 -19.47 -7.48
N GLU A 234 2.41 -19.74 -8.71
CA GLU A 234 2.36 -18.79 -9.83
C GLU A 234 0.89 -18.51 -10.24
N PHE A 235 0.08 -19.55 -10.29
CA PHE A 235 -1.37 -19.41 -10.49
C PHE A 235 -1.99 -18.52 -9.43
N ALA A 236 -1.66 -18.76 -8.15
CA ALA A 236 -2.20 -17.97 -7.03
C ALA A 236 -1.85 -16.48 -7.13
N ILE A 237 -0.61 -16.13 -7.55
CA ILE A 237 -0.20 -14.74 -7.78
C ILE A 237 -1.02 -14.11 -8.91
N CYS A 238 -1.10 -14.78 -10.08
CA CYS A 238 -1.82 -14.24 -11.23
C CYS A 238 -3.31 -14.08 -10.94
N ALA A 239 -3.92 -15.07 -10.29
CA ALA A 239 -5.33 -15.03 -9.89
C ALA A 239 -5.60 -13.93 -8.84
N SER A 240 -4.69 -13.75 -7.87
CA SER A 240 -4.75 -12.66 -6.90
C SER A 240 -4.64 -11.30 -7.58
N ALA A 241 -3.69 -11.14 -8.50
CA ALA A 241 -3.48 -9.90 -9.23
C ALA A 241 -4.68 -9.55 -10.11
N PHE A 242 -5.23 -10.54 -10.84
CA PHE A 242 -6.44 -10.36 -11.62
C PHE A 242 -7.62 -9.93 -10.76
N THR A 243 -7.84 -10.61 -9.63
CA THR A 243 -8.95 -10.31 -8.72
C THR A 243 -8.78 -8.91 -8.11
N SER A 244 -7.56 -8.52 -7.70
CA SER A 244 -7.27 -7.15 -7.22
C SER A 244 -7.60 -6.10 -8.27
N ALA A 245 -7.17 -6.32 -9.52
CA ALA A 245 -7.44 -5.40 -10.63
C ALA A 245 -8.95 -5.27 -10.91
N ALA A 246 -9.69 -6.39 -10.90
CA ALA A 246 -11.13 -6.42 -11.08
C ALA A 246 -11.88 -5.69 -9.95
N LEU A 247 -11.42 -5.85 -8.70
CA LEU A 247 -11.98 -5.12 -7.55
C LEU A 247 -11.72 -3.62 -7.68
N LEU A 248 -10.50 -3.18 -8.01
CA LEU A 248 -10.19 -1.76 -8.21
C LEU A 248 -10.98 -1.15 -9.38
N PHE A 249 -11.17 -1.89 -10.48
CA PHE A 249 -12.05 -1.50 -11.58
C PHE A 249 -13.50 -1.27 -11.10
N THR A 250 -14.01 -2.21 -10.31
CA THR A 250 -15.37 -2.15 -9.75
C THR A 250 -15.52 -0.94 -8.82
N LEU A 251 -14.55 -0.71 -7.93
CA LEU A 251 -14.54 0.43 -7.01
C LEU A 251 -14.50 1.76 -7.77
N ASP A 252 -13.75 1.85 -8.87
CA ASP A 252 -13.74 3.03 -9.73
C ASP A 252 -15.10 3.27 -10.38
N GLY A 253 -15.79 2.20 -10.81
CA GLY A 253 -17.16 2.26 -11.30
C GLY A 253 -18.16 2.74 -10.24
N VAL A 254 -18.03 2.23 -9.01
CA VAL A 254 -18.87 2.68 -7.85
C VAL A 254 -18.61 4.15 -7.55
N HIS A 255 -17.35 4.57 -7.50
CA HIS A 255 -16.99 5.97 -7.29
C HIS A 255 -17.63 6.89 -8.32
N ARG A 256 -17.52 6.56 -9.62
CA ARG A 256 -18.10 7.36 -10.71
C ARG A 256 -19.62 7.45 -10.64
N ARG A 257 -20.31 6.34 -10.34
CA ARG A 257 -21.76 6.31 -10.20
C ARG A 257 -22.25 7.10 -8.99
N TRP A 258 -21.55 6.97 -7.86
CA TRP A 258 -21.92 7.67 -6.64
C TRP A 258 -21.73 9.19 -6.78
N PHE A 259 -20.59 9.61 -7.37
CA PHE A 259 -20.25 11.02 -7.57
C PHE A 259 -21.25 11.75 -8.49
N SER A 260 -21.91 11.01 -9.40
CA SER A 260 -22.94 11.58 -10.28
C SER A 260 -24.28 11.80 -9.58
N ARG A 261 -24.49 11.25 -8.38
CA ARG A 261 -25.78 11.22 -7.68
C ARG A 261 -25.79 11.97 -6.35
N SER A 262 -24.67 12.14 -5.70
CA SER A 262 -24.59 12.71 -4.33
C SER A 262 -24.19 14.17 -4.34
N SER A 263 -24.95 15.01 -3.61
CA SER A 263 -24.71 16.45 -3.42
C SER A 263 -24.26 16.81 -1.99
N TRP A 264 -24.25 15.87 -1.05
CA TRP A 264 -24.00 16.14 0.37
C TRP A 264 -22.52 16.02 0.77
N PRO A 265 -21.88 17.06 1.38
CA PRO A 265 -20.45 17.05 1.72
C PRO A 265 -20.05 16.04 2.80
N GLU A 266 -20.92 15.77 3.80
CA GLU A 266 -20.61 14.81 4.89
C GLU A 266 -20.62 13.37 4.42
N ASP A 267 -21.60 12.98 3.59
CA ASP A 267 -21.68 11.66 3.00
C ASP A 267 -20.45 11.37 2.13
N ARG A 268 -19.91 12.41 1.48
CA ARG A 268 -18.71 12.32 0.66
C ARG A 268 -17.48 11.89 1.46
N ARG A 269 -17.25 12.44 2.66
CA ARG A 269 -16.09 12.08 3.48
C ARG A 269 -16.10 10.61 3.89
N HIS A 270 -17.24 10.15 4.40
CA HIS A 270 -17.39 8.75 4.82
C HIS A 270 -17.28 7.80 3.63
N PHE A 271 -17.85 8.16 2.49
CA PHE A 271 -17.74 7.37 1.27
C PHE A 271 -16.29 7.26 0.77
N LEU A 272 -15.53 8.36 0.72
CA LEU A 272 -14.13 8.35 0.31
C LEU A 272 -13.25 7.54 1.28
N LEU A 273 -13.52 7.62 2.58
CA LEU A 273 -12.82 6.78 3.57
C LEU A 273 -13.11 5.30 3.34
N ALA A 274 -14.39 4.94 3.16
CA ALA A 274 -14.80 3.57 2.89
C ALA A 274 -14.18 3.04 1.57
N LEU A 275 -14.19 3.87 0.52
CA LEU A 275 -13.61 3.53 -0.77
C LEU A 275 -12.09 3.30 -0.69
N ARG A 276 -11.39 4.10 0.10
CA ARG A 276 -9.97 3.93 0.35
C ARG A 276 -9.67 2.64 1.10
N VAL A 277 -10.39 2.39 2.21
CA VAL A 277 -10.26 1.13 2.96
C VAL A 277 -10.54 -0.08 2.04
N ALA A 278 -11.54 0.03 1.16
CA ALA A 278 -11.86 -1.01 0.19
C ALA A 278 -10.76 -1.17 -0.87
N ALA A 279 -10.10 -0.08 -1.30
CA ALA A 279 -8.98 -0.14 -2.23
C ALA A 279 -7.76 -0.87 -1.64
N ASP A 280 -7.41 -0.54 -0.39
CA ASP A 280 -6.32 -1.24 0.32
C ASP A 280 -6.70 -2.71 0.58
N ALA A 281 -7.95 -3.00 0.93
CA ALA A 281 -8.46 -4.37 1.09
C ALA A 281 -8.51 -5.16 -0.23
N ALA A 282 -8.67 -4.50 -1.38
CA ALA A 282 -8.61 -5.14 -2.69
C ALA A 282 -7.24 -5.75 -3.00
N LEU A 283 -6.18 -5.37 -2.30
CA LEU A 283 -4.85 -5.99 -2.40
C LEU A 283 -4.66 -7.20 -1.45
N LEU A 284 -5.65 -7.56 -0.63
CA LEU A 284 -5.61 -8.73 0.24
C LEU A 284 -6.07 -10.02 -0.45
N THR A 285 -6.24 -9.99 -1.76
CA THR A 285 -6.71 -11.14 -2.57
C THR A 285 -5.88 -12.41 -2.44
N PRO A 286 -4.55 -12.37 -2.14
CA PRO A 286 -3.82 -13.61 -1.86
C PRO A 286 -4.45 -14.47 -0.75
N LEU A 287 -5.23 -13.88 0.18
CA LEU A 287 -5.96 -14.64 1.20
C LEU A 287 -6.93 -15.67 0.63
N PHE A 288 -7.51 -15.42 -0.55
CA PHE A 288 -8.43 -16.35 -1.20
C PHE A 288 -7.73 -17.59 -1.78
N PHE A 289 -6.42 -17.52 -1.94
CA PHE A 289 -5.60 -18.56 -2.57
C PHE A 289 -4.61 -19.21 -1.59
N LEU A 290 -4.79 -19.00 -0.28
CA LEU A 290 -3.91 -19.57 0.77
C LEU A 290 -3.77 -21.10 0.68
N SER A 291 -4.84 -21.79 0.30
CA SER A 291 -4.83 -23.25 0.13
C SER A 291 -3.86 -23.73 -0.96
N LEU A 292 -3.48 -22.86 -1.89
CA LEU A 292 -2.56 -23.17 -2.97
C LEU A 292 -1.09 -22.90 -2.60
N TRP A 293 -0.81 -22.29 -1.43
CA TRP A 293 0.56 -21.98 -1.01
C TRP A 293 1.29 -23.18 -0.41
N HIS A 294 0.58 -24.23 -0.05
CA HIS A 294 1.10 -25.42 0.61
C HIS A 294 1.21 -26.64 -0.32
N LEU A 295 0.86 -26.49 -1.59
CA LEU A 295 1.01 -27.52 -2.62
C LEU A 295 2.32 -27.40 -3.37
#